data_15d778e4c9ac3891a02a8ac2ae3717f6
#
_entry.id   15d778e4c9ac3891a02a8ac2ae3717f6
#
_cell.length_a   1.000
_cell.length_b   1.000
_cell.length_c   1.000
_cell.angle_alpha   90.00
_cell.angle_beta   90.00
_cell.angle_gamma   90.00
#
_symmetry.space_group_name_H-M   'P 1'
#
loop_
_entity.id
_entity.type
_entity.pdbx_description
1 polymer ?
#
loop_
_entity_poly.entity_id
_entity_poly.type
_entity_poly.pdbx_seq_one_letter_code
_entity_poly.pdbx_strand_id
1 'polypeptide(L)'
;MSGYVLQMEHITKSFQDGAGKNVVLNDISLKVKRGELITIVGPSGSGKSTFLTIAGMLLSPDSGTVSIAGKNVSATKKREWTKIRQEHIGFIFQSHQLLPYLKAKEQLTMFQAKNNRARVNIDEMFDDLDIAKCKKQYPSEMSGGEKQRVAIARAFVNDPDIILADEPTASLDGARGRQVVEMIQMEVKKHNKAAVMVTHDERVLDLTDRVYHLESGILTE
;
A
#
# COMPACT_ATOMS: atom_id res chain seq x y z
N MET A 1 -19.58 6.36 13.83
CA MET A 1 -18.83 5.68 12.75
C MET A 1 -17.47 5.31 13.33
N SER A 2 -17.02 4.06 13.17
CA SER A 2 -15.71 3.66 13.67
C SER A 2 -14.64 4.51 13.00
N GLY A 3 -13.73 5.11 13.77
CA GLY A 3 -12.64 5.96 13.23
C GLY A 3 -11.56 5.18 12.45
N TYR A 4 -11.80 3.89 12.19
CA TYR A 4 -10.88 3.01 11.48
C TYR A 4 -11.14 2.99 9.98
N VAL A 5 -10.05 3.10 9.22
CA VAL A 5 -10.06 3.02 7.74
C VAL A 5 -9.96 1.57 7.28
N LEU A 6 -9.05 0.80 7.87
CA LEU A 6 -8.91 -0.63 7.65
C LEU A 6 -9.24 -1.38 8.93
N GLN A 7 -10.05 -2.42 8.82
CA GLN A 7 -10.29 -3.39 9.88
C GLN A 7 -10.20 -4.78 9.27
N MET A 8 -9.30 -5.56 9.78
CA MET A 8 -9.15 -6.99 9.48
C MET A 8 -9.42 -7.76 10.77
N GLU A 9 -10.31 -8.71 10.75
CA GLU A 9 -10.74 -9.44 11.96
C GLU A 9 -10.71 -10.93 11.68
N HIS A 10 -9.95 -11.66 12.50
CA HIS A 10 -9.82 -13.12 12.46
C HIS A 10 -9.39 -13.68 11.09
N ILE A 11 -8.47 -13.01 10.41
CA ILE A 11 -8.00 -13.39 9.08
C ILE A 11 -7.13 -14.63 9.16
N THR A 12 -7.56 -15.69 8.49
CA THR A 12 -6.75 -16.88 8.27
C THR A 12 -6.54 -17.12 6.78
N LYS A 13 -5.33 -17.50 6.41
CA LYS A 13 -4.97 -17.86 5.03
C LYS A 13 -3.99 -19.00 4.99
N SER A 14 -4.28 -19.98 4.13
CA SER A 14 -3.42 -21.12 3.88
C SER A 14 -3.28 -21.39 2.39
N PHE A 15 -2.23 -22.06 2.02
CA PHE A 15 -1.98 -22.51 0.66
C PHE A 15 -1.71 -24.03 0.65
N GLN A 16 -2.07 -24.68 -0.46
CA GLN A 16 -1.74 -26.07 -0.68
C GLN A 16 -0.25 -26.17 -0.99
N ASP A 17 0.48 -26.99 -0.27
CA ASP A 17 1.91 -27.26 -0.47
C ASP A 17 2.12 -28.78 -0.55
N GLY A 18 2.20 -29.29 -1.77
CA GLY A 18 2.26 -30.74 -2.00
C GLY A 18 1.10 -31.49 -1.37
N ALA A 19 1.39 -32.40 -0.43
CA ALA A 19 0.37 -33.19 0.28
C ALA A 19 -0.20 -32.49 1.53
N GLY A 20 0.31 -31.30 1.89
CA GLY A 20 -0.05 -30.58 3.12
C GLY A 20 -0.71 -29.24 2.88
N LYS A 21 -1.28 -28.68 3.94
CA LYS A 21 -1.83 -27.32 3.99
C LYS A 21 -0.89 -26.46 4.83
N ASN A 22 -0.27 -25.45 4.21
CA ASN A 22 0.61 -24.50 4.89
C ASN A 22 -0.22 -23.26 5.31
N VAL A 23 -0.38 -23.02 6.60
CA VAL A 23 -1.06 -21.84 7.16
C VAL A 23 -0.07 -20.68 7.18
N VAL A 24 -0.32 -19.67 6.37
CA VAL A 24 0.54 -18.48 6.22
C VAL A 24 0.08 -17.33 7.10
N LEU A 25 -1.23 -17.16 7.33
CA LEU A 25 -1.80 -16.23 8.30
C LEU A 25 -2.75 -17.01 9.21
N ASN A 26 -2.60 -16.82 10.51
CA ASN A 26 -3.36 -17.55 11.52
C ASN A 26 -4.02 -16.58 12.50
N ASP A 27 -5.34 -16.37 12.33
CA ASP A 27 -6.17 -15.53 13.19
C ASP A 27 -5.67 -14.08 13.36
N ILE A 28 -5.27 -13.45 12.26
CA ILE A 28 -4.75 -12.08 12.25
C ILE A 28 -5.87 -11.07 12.43
N SER A 29 -5.70 -10.15 13.39
CA SER A 29 -6.59 -9.00 13.57
C SER A 29 -5.79 -7.70 13.61
N LEU A 30 -6.22 -6.67 12.84
CA LEU A 30 -5.57 -5.37 12.76
C LEU A 30 -6.59 -4.27 12.48
N LYS A 31 -6.39 -3.10 13.13
CA LYS A 31 -7.20 -1.90 12.89
C LYS A 31 -6.31 -0.70 12.69
N VAL A 32 -6.56 0.08 11.62
CA VAL A 32 -5.78 1.26 11.24
C VAL A 32 -6.69 2.48 11.16
N LYS A 33 -6.28 3.58 11.79
CA LYS A 33 -7.03 4.84 11.81
C LYS A 33 -6.60 5.78 10.68
N ARG A 34 -7.39 6.83 10.43
CA ARG A 34 -6.98 7.94 9.57
C ARG A 34 -5.77 8.67 10.18
N GLY A 35 -4.87 9.13 9.33
CA GLY A 35 -3.64 9.80 9.72
C GLY A 35 -2.58 8.86 10.32
N GLU A 36 -2.80 7.55 10.30
CA GLU A 36 -1.91 6.55 10.89
C GLU A 36 -1.11 5.82 9.82
N LEU A 37 0.20 5.80 9.97
CA LEU A 37 1.13 4.94 9.23
C LEU A 37 1.59 3.83 10.17
N ILE A 38 1.21 2.60 9.88
CA ILE A 38 1.70 1.43 10.60
C ILE A 38 2.67 0.61 9.77
N THR A 39 3.60 -0.05 10.45
CA THR A 39 4.55 -0.96 9.80
C THR A 39 4.38 -2.37 10.33
N ILE A 40 4.44 -3.34 9.42
CA ILE A 40 4.51 -4.77 9.74
C ILE A 40 5.89 -5.27 9.33
N VAL A 41 6.67 -5.71 10.30
CA VAL A 41 7.98 -6.31 10.09
C VAL A 41 7.94 -7.82 10.30
N GLY A 42 8.92 -8.52 9.77
CA GLY A 42 9.08 -9.96 9.95
C GLY A 42 10.01 -10.57 8.91
N PRO A 43 10.47 -11.80 9.14
CA PRO A 43 11.38 -12.49 8.23
C PRO A 43 10.76 -12.72 6.84
N SER A 44 11.60 -13.03 5.85
CA SER A 44 11.12 -13.45 4.53
C SER A 44 10.25 -14.71 4.66
N GLY A 45 9.12 -14.74 3.95
CA GLY A 45 8.18 -15.85 4.02
C GLY A 45 7.19 -15.80 5.20
N SER A 46 7.24 -14.82 6.10
CA SER A 46 6.34 -14.75 7.26
C SER A 46 4.87 -14.46 6.92
N GLY A 47 4.55 -14.12 5.66
CA GLY A 47 3.18 -13.84 5.22
C GLY A 47 2.87 -12.35 4.99
N LYS A 48 3.84 -11.43 5.08
CA LYS A 48 3.64 -9.98 4.92
C LYS A 48 2.96 -9.60 3.61
N SER A 49 3.46 -10.09 2.48
CA SER A 49 2.85 -9.81 1.17
C SER A 49 1.48 -10.49 1.01
N THR A 50 1.28 -11.65 1.65
CA THR A 50 -0.06 -12.30 1.73
C THR A 50 -1.03 -11.41 2.51
N PHE A 51 -0.60 -10.87 3.65
CA PHE A 51 -1.39 -9.91 4.44
C PHE A 51 -1.77 -8.70 3.58
N LEU A 52 -0.80 -8.03 2.92
CA LEU A 52 -1.08 -6.86 2.06
C LEU A 52 -1.99 -7.19 0.90
N THR A 53 -1.85 -8.35 0.27
CA THR A 53 -2.71 -8.73 -0.87
C THR A 53 -4.15 -9.00 -0.43
N ILE A 54 -4.37 -9.49 0.80
CA ILE A 54 -5.71 -9.63 1.39
C ILE A 54 -6.26 -8.24 1.77
N ALA A 55 -5.50 -7.42 2.48
CA ALA A 55 -5.89 -6.04 2.81
C ALA A 55 -6.24 -5.23 1.54
N GLY A 56 -5.51 -5.47 0.46
CA GLY A 56 -5.69 -4.84 -0.84
C GLY A 56 -6.76 -5.47 -1.73
N MET A 57 -7.50 -6.45 -1.25
CA MET A 57 -8.54 -7.14 -2.03
C MET A 57 -8.03 -7.73 -3.36
N LEU A 58 -6.80 -8.23 -3.37
CA LEU A 58 -6.22 -9.00 -4.46
C LEU A 58 -6.36 -10.50 -4.22
N LEU A 59 -6.43 -10.90 -2.94
CA LEU A 59 -6.56 -12.28 -2.49
C LEU A 59 -7.70 -12.38 -1.46
N SER A 60 -8.50 -13.46 -1.54
CA SER A 60 -9.50 -13.76 -0.50
C SER A 60 -8.84 -14.43 0.69
N PRO A 61 -9.16 -14.06 1.93
CA PRO A 61 -8.86 -14.89 3.09
C PRO A 61 -9.66 -16.21 3.02
N ASP A 62 -9.23 -17.22 3.76
CA ASP A 62 -9.99 -18.47 3.94
C ASP A 62 -11.10 -18.27 4.99
N SER A 63 -10.84 -17.44 6.01
CA SER A 63 -11.82 -17.00 7.02
C SER A 63 -11.50 -15.59 7.51
N GLY A 64 -12.44 -15.00 8.26
CA GLY A 64 -12.36 -13.64 8.78
C GLY A 64 -13.00 -12.60 7.87
N THR A 65 -12.92 -11.33 8.29
CA THR A 65 -13.54 -10.22 7.58
C THR A 65 -12.56 -9.07 7.35
N VAL A 66 -12.71 -8.40 6.21
CA VAL A 66 -12.01 -7.16 5.88
C VAL A 66 -13.03 -6.06 5.67
N SER A 67 -12.84 -4.93 6.37
CA SER A 67 -13.63 -3.72 6.17
C SER A 67 -12.72 -2.55 5.79
N ILE A 68 -13.12 -1.76 4.79
CA ILE A 68 -12.40 -0.59 4.31
C ILE A 68 -13.36 0.60 4.31
N ALA A 69 -12.95 1.71 4.90
CA ALA A 69 -13.76 2.93 5.04
C ALA A 69 -15.16 2.65 5.64
N GLY A 70 -15.24 1.73 6.61
CA GLY A 70 -16.46 1.32 7.29
C GLY A 70 -17.35 0.34 6.51
N LYS A 71 -16.96 -0.10 5.32
CA LYS A 71 -17.70 -1.06 4.49
C LYS A 71 -17.05 -2.45 4.59
N ASN A 72 -17.82 -3.48 4.96
CA ASN A 72 -17.34 -4.87 4.89
C ASN A 72 -17.18 -5.29 3.43
N VAL A 73 -15.93 -5.38 2.99
CA VAL A 73 -15.58 -5.69 1.60
C VAL A 73 -15.45 -7.19 1.35
N SER A 74 -15.24 -8.00 2.40
CA SER A 74 -15.22 -9.47 2.28
C SER A 74 -16.56 -10.04 1.85
N ALA A 75 -17.68 -9.37 2.19
CA ALA A 75 -19.02 -9.78 1.80
C ALA A 75 -19.39 -9.37 0.36
N THR A 76 -18.53 -8.59 -0.34
CA THR A 76 -18.83 -8.11 -1.70
C THR A 76 -18.42 -9.14 -2.75
N LYS A 77 -19.13 -9.11 -3.90
CA LYS A 77 -18.77 -9.99 -5.03
C LYS A 77 -17.42 -9.58 -5.63
N LYS A 78 -16.60 -10.55 -6.03
CA LYS A 78 -15.26 -10.28 -6.63
C LYS A 78 -15.30 -9.29 -7.81
N ARG A 79 -16.37 -9.23 -8.58
CA ARG A 79 -16.55 -8.25 -9.67
C ARG A 79 -16.54 -6.79 -9.19
N GLU A 80 -16.84 -6.55 -7.91
CA GLU A 80 -16.87 -5.20 -7.32
C GLU A 80 -15.51 -4.79 -6.77
N TRP A 81 -14.59 -5.74 -6.58
CA TRP A 81 -13.29 -5.51 -5.97
C TRP A 81 -12.43 -4.50 -6.75
N THR A 82 -12.49 -4.53 -8.08
CA THR A 82 -11.74 -3.57 -8.91
C THR A 82 -12.19 -2.15 -8.63
N LYS A 83 -13.51 -1.92 -8.50
CA LYS A 83 -14.05 -0.61 -8.16
C LYS A 83 -13.64 -0.17 -6.76
N ILE A 84 -13.73 -1.07 -5.77
CA ILE A 84 -13.32 -0.79 -4.38
C ILE A 84 -11.83 -0.44 -4.33
N ARG A 85 -10.96 -1.18 -5.02
CA ARG A 85 -9.53 -0.85 -5.10
C ARG A 85 -9.29 0.52 -5.71
N GLN A 86 -9.93 0.83 -6.83
CA GLN A 86 -9.80 2.13 -7.49
C GLN A 86 -10.25 3.31 -6.61
N GLU A 87 -11.28 3.11 -5.80
CA GLU A 87 -11.88 4.18 -4.99
C GLU A 87 -11.21 4.34 -3.62
N HIS A 88 -10.67 3.27 -3.04
CA HIS A 88 -10.29 3.25 -1.64
C HIS A 88 -8.83 2.86 -1.37
N ILE A 89 -8.11 2.26 -2.34
CA ILE A 89 -6.80 1.67 -2.08
C ILE A 89 -5.76 2.22 -3.05
N GLY A 90 -4.65 2.73 -2.52
CA GLY A 90 -3.43 3.01 -3.29
C GLY A 90 -2.36 1.96 -2.98
N PHE A 91 -1.62 1.53 -4.00
CA PHE A 91 -0.54 0.56 -3.85
C PHE A 91 0.82 1.16 -4.21
N ILE A 92 1.80 0.94 -3.33
CA ILE A 92 3.23 1.17 -3.60
C ILE A 92 3.89 -0.20 -3.54
N PHE A 93 4.52 -0.62 -4.65
CA PHE A 93 5.15 -1.93 -4.78
C PHE A 93 6.67 -1.83 -4.64
N GLN A 94 7.32 -2.93 -4.26
CA GLN A 94 8.77 -3.07 -4.11
C GLN A 94 9.54 -2.66 -5.37
N SER A 95 9.12 -3.12 -6.54
CA SER A 95 9.56 -2.58 -7.82
C SER A 95 8.56 -1.51 -8.25
N HIS A 96 9.01 -0.36 -8.69
CA HIS A 96 8.16 0.79 -9.01
C HIS A 96 6.96 0.44 -9.91
N GLN A 97 7.05 -0.65 -10.68
CA GLN A 97 6.03 -1.15 -11.61
C GLN A 97 5.48 -0.05 -12.53
N LEU A 98 6.38 0.82 -13.01
CA LEU A 98 6.05 1.80 -14.03
C LEU A 98 6.03 1.13 -15.40
N LEU A 99 5.04 1.47 -16.22
CA LEU A 99 4.94 0.99 -17.59
C LEU A 99 6.02 1.67 -18.45
N PRO A 100 6.95 0.93 -19.06
CA PRO A 100 8.14 1.51 -19.68
C PRO A 100 7.83 2.38 -20.89
N TYR A 101 6.66 2.21 -21.51
CA TYR A 101 6.19 2.92 -22.70
C TYR A 101 5.27 4.11 -22.39
N LEU A 102 5.01 4.41 -21.11
CA LEU A 102 4.24 5.58 -20.69
C LEU A 102 5.13 6.59 -19.97
N LYS A 103 4.93 7.86 -20.28
CA LYS A 103 5.57 8.99 -19.58
C LYS A 103 5.01 9.10 -18.16
N ALA A 104 5.75 9.75 -17.26
CA ALA A 104 5.35 9.88 -15.85
C ALA A 104 3.92 10.41 -15.69
N LYS A 105 3.56 11.50 -16.38
CA LYS A 105 2.20 12.04 -16.31
C LYS A 105 1.15 11.06 -16.85
N GLU A 106 1.47 10.31 -17.89
CA GLU A 106 0.58 9.31 -18.48
C GLU A 106 0.34 8.12 -17.53
N GLN A 107 1.36 7.73 -16.74
CA GLN A 107 1.22 6.73 -15.67
C GLN A 107 0.08 7.10 -14.72
N LEU A 108 0.07 8.34 -14.23
CA LEU A 108 -0.94 8.80 -13.29
C LEU A 108 -2.32 8.94 -13.96
N THR A 109 -2.34 9.57 -15.14
CA THR A 109 -3.59 9.77 -15.90
C THR A 109 -4.31 8.46 -16.24
N MET A 110 -3.54 7.41 -16.56
CA MET A 110 -4.11 6.09 -16.85
C MET A 110 -4.78 5.45 -15.64
N PHE A 111 -4.22 5.66 -14.43
CA PHE A 111 -4.77 5.12 -13.19
C PHE A 111 -5.87 5.99 -12.58
N GLN A 112 -5.96 7.27 -12.98
CA GLN A 112 -6.98 8.17 -12.47
C GLN A 112 -8.38 7.71 -12.90
N ALA A 113 -9.23 7.42 -11.92
CA ALA A 113 -10.60 6.98 -12.18
C ALA A 113 -11.44 8.11 -12.77
N LYS A 114 -12.23 7.80 -13.81
CA LYS A 114 -13.08 8.79 -14.50
C LYS A 114 -14.18 9.40 -13.63
N ASN A 115 -14.60 8.68 -12.60
CA ASN A 115 -15.71 9.04 -11.70
C ASN A 115 -15.23 9.40 -10.30
N ASN A 116 -14.04 9.96 -10.16
CA ASN A 116 -13.43 10.20 -8.86
C ASN A 116 -14.16 11.29 -8.06
N ARG A 117 -14.33 11.05 -6.75
CA ARG A 117 -14.96 11.97 -5.78
C ARG A 117 -14.19 13.28 -5.64
N ALA A 118 -12.88 13.24 -5.78
CA ALA A 118 -11.99 14.39 -5.85
C ALA A 118 -11.06 14.19 -7.05
N ARG A 119 -11.09 15.07 -8.03
CA ARG A 119 -10.05 15.10 -9.06
C ARG A 119 -8.78 15.64 -8.43
N VAL A 120 -7.88 14.75 -8.07
CA VAL A 120 -6.53 15.13 -7.67
C VAL A 120 -5.87 15.83 -8.86
N ASN A 121 -5.32 17.02 -8.61
CA ASN A 121 -4.57 17.73 -9.61
C ASN A 121 -3.20 17.07 -9.79
N ILE A 122 -3.04 16.36 -10.91
CA ILE A 122 -1.79 15.64 -11.21
C ILE A 122 -0.60 16.60 -11.28
N ASP A 123 -0.78 17.83 -11.77
CA ASP A 123 0.32 18.77 -11.90
C ASP A 123 0.80 19.27 -10.53
N GLU A 124 -0.10 19.56 -9.59
CA GLU A 124 0.23 19.89 -8.20
C GLU A 124 0.93 18.72 -7.50
N MET A 125 0.47 17.48 -7.72
CA MET A 125 1.10 16.29 -7.15
C MET A 125 2.55 16.11 -7.64
N PHE A 126 2.84 16.44 -8.91
CA PHE A 126 4.20 16.43 -9.41
C PHE A 126 5.09 17.50 -8.76
N ASP A 127 4.51 18.67 -8.47
CA ASP A 127 5.21 19.76 -7.80
C ASP A 127 5.44 19.45 -6.33
N ASP A 128 4.43 18.94 -5.61
CA ASP A 128 4.51 18.51 -4.21
C ASP A 128 5.60 17.43 -3.97
N LEU A 129 5.78 16.52 -4.92
CA LEU A 129 6.75 15.44 -4.83
C LEU A 129 8.11 15.77 -5.46
N ASP A 130 8.34 17.02 -5.87
CA ASP A 130 9.59 17.48 -6.52
C ASP A 130 10.00 16.63 -7.74
N ILE A 131 9.00 16.33 -8.59
CA ILE A 131 9.19 15.59 -9.85
C ILE A 131 8.59 16.30 -11.07
N ALA A 132 8.36 17.62 -10.97
CA ALA A 132 7.78 18.41 -12.06
C ALA A 132 8.52 18.23 -13.40
N LYS A 133 9.84 18.14 -13.35
CA LYS A 133 10.70 17.91 -14.54
C LYS A 133 10.49 16.55 -15.19
N CYS A 134 9.99 15.56 -14.44
CA CYS A 134 9.78 14.20 -14.93
C CYS A 134 8.48 14.02 -15.70
N LYS A 135 7.56 15.00 -15.71
CA LYS A 135 6.22 14.89 -16.31
C LYS A 135 6.21 14.28 -17.71
N LYS A 136 7.20 14.61 -18.53
CA LYS A 136 7.32 14.17 -19.94
C LYS A 136 8.36 13.06 -20.17
N GLN A 137 9.02 12.57 -19.12
CA GLN A 137 10.05 11.55 -19.19
C GLN A 137 9.45 10.14 -19.15
N TYR A 138 10.09 9.22 -19.85
CA TYR A 138 9.85 7.79 -19.72
C TYR A 138 10.62 7.22 -18.51
N PRO A 139 10.20 6.06 -17.95
CA PRO A 139 10.93 5.46 -16.84
C PRO A 139 12.41 5.23 -17.08
N SER A 140 12.83 4.96 -18.32
CA SER A 140 14.26 4.80 -18.70
C SER A 140 15.09 6.08 -18.52
N GLU A 141 14.45 7.23 -18.53
CA GLU A 141 15.10 8.55 -18.44
C GLU A 141 15.15 9.08 -17.00
N MET A 142 14.50 8.38 -16.03
CA MET A 142 14.39 8.78 -14.64
C MET A 142 15.42 8.05 -13.77
N SER A 143 15.91 8.74 -12.75
CA SER A 143 16.66 8.12 -11.64
C SER A 143 15.76 7.18 -10.81
N GLY A 144 16.36 6.31 -10.01
CA GLY A 144 15.61 5.42 -9.11
C GLY A 144 14.68 6.18 -8.15
N GLY A 145 15.18 7.28 -7.57
CA GLY A 145 14.38 8.12 -6.68
C GLY A 145 13.20 8.80 -7.38
N GLU A 146 13.38 9.28 -8.61
CA GLU A 146 12.30 9.87 -9.40
C GLU A 146 11.23 8.81 -9.75
N LYS A 147 11.65 7.60 -10.14
CA LYS A 147 10.71 6.47 -10.36
C LYS A 147 9.89 6.16 -9.11
N GLN A 148 10.54 6.15 -7.94
CA GLN A 148 9.87 5.89 -6.67
C GLN A 148 8.84 6.99 -6.36
N ARG A 149 9.19 8.26 -6.53
CA ARG A 149 8.26 9.38 -6.33
C ARG A 149 7.07 9.32 -7.30
N VAL A 150 7.28 8.95 -8.56
CA VAL A 150 6.19 8.72 -9.52
C VAL A 150 5.30 7.55 -9.09
N ALA A 151 5.88 6.47 -8.54
CA ALA A 151 5.10 5.35 -8.01
C ALA A 151 4.28 5.74 -6.77
N ILE A 152 4.82 6.60 -5.89
CA ILE A 152 4.10 7.18 -4.76
C ILE A 152 2.94 8.06 -5.30
N ALA A 153 3.21 9.01 -6.20
CA ALA A 153 2.20 9.85 -6.82
C ALA A 153 1.04 9.01 -7.40
N ARG A 154 1.37 7.94 -8.11
CA ARG A 154 0.38 7.02 -8.67
C ARG A 154 -0.51 6.38 -7.59
N ALA A 155 0.06 6.04 -6.44
CA ALA A 155 -0.72 5.45 -5.35
C ALA A 155 -1.76 6.43 -4.78
N PHE A 156 -1.47 7.73 -4.77
CA PHE A 156 -2.37 8.78 -4.25
C PHE A 156 -3.32 9.37 -5.29
N VAL A 157 -3.16 9.10 -6.60
CA VAL A 157 -3.88 9.77 -7.70
C VAL A 157 -5.40 9.68 -7.64
N ASN A 158 -5.95 8.66 -6.99
CA ASN A 158 -7.39 8.47 -6.80
C ASN A 158 -7.91 8.96 -5.45
N ASP A 159 -7.11 9.68 -4.69
CA ASP A 159 -7.47 10.12 -3.32
C ASP A 159 -7.93 8.96 -2.43
N PRO A 160 -7.18 7.83 -2.36
CA PRO A 160 -7.60 6.63 -1.67
C PRO A 160 -7.76 6.88 -0.16
N ASP A 161 -8.51 6.00 0.52
CA ASP A 161 -8.62 6.05 1.98
C ASP A 161 -7.41 5.41 2.65
N ILE A 162 -6.80 4.40 2.01
CA ILE A 162 -5.63 3.67 2.55
C ILE A 162 -4.55 3.46 1.49
N ILE A 163 -3.29 3.58 1.92
CA ILE A 163 -2.10 3.21 1.13
C ILE A 163 -1.54 1.90 1.67
N LEU A 164 -1.25 0.97 0.77
CA LEU A 164 -0.59 -0.30 1.06
C LEU A 164 0.77 -0.30 0.38
N ALA A 165 1.85 -0.38 1.17
CA ALA A 165 3.22 -0.32 0.67
C ALA A 165 3.94 -1.66 0.93
N ASP A 166 4.35 -2.33 -0.14
CA ASP A 166 5.09 -3.59 -0.10
C ASP A 166 6.57 -3.32 -0.32
N GLU A 167 7.38 -3.41 0.73
CA GLU A 167 8.84 -3.25 0.72
C GLU A 167 9.30 -1.99 -0.06
N PRO A 168 8.78 -0.78 0.25
CA PRO A 168 9.04 0.41 -0.56
C PRO A 168 10.49 0.88 -0.55
N THR A 169 11.32 0.32 0.35
CA THR A 169 12.74 0.68 0.53
C THR A 169 13.72 -0.38 0.01
N ALA A 170 13.25 -1.56 -0.41
CA ALA A 170 14.09 -2.75 -0.66
C ALA A 170 15.20 -2.56 -1.72
N SER A 171 15.04 -1.63 -2.66
CA SER A 171 16.03 -1.36 -3.71
C SER A 171 16.87 -0.09 -3.47
N LEU A 172 16.78 0.49 -2.25
CA LEU A 172 17.38 1.76 -1.90
C LEU A 172 18.45 1.61 -0.81
N ASP A 173 19.46 2.50 -0.84
CA ASP A 173 20.34 2.68 0.32
C ASP A 173 19.56 3.27 1.51
N GLY A 174 20.15 3.18 2.71
CA GLY A 174 19.48 3.56 3.95
C GLY A 174 18.96 5.00 3.98
N ALA A 175 19.73 5.97 3.45
CA ALA A 175 19.34 7.36 3.45
C ALA A 175 18.16 7.61 2.48
N ARG A 176 18.21 7.01 1.30
CA ARG A 176 17.11 7.11 0.31
C ARG A 176 15.87 6.34 0.75
N GLY A 177 16.05 5.17 1.38
CA GLY A 177 14.95 4.42 1.95
C GLY A 177 14.18 5.24 2.99
N ARG A 178 14.92 5.91 3.90
CA ARG A 178 14.32 6.80 4.90
C ARG A 178 13.54 7.96 4.25
N GLN A 179 14.10 8.63 3.25
CA GLN A 179 13.41 9.70 2.52
C GLN A 179 12.09 9.24 1.89
N VAL A 180 12.03 8.01 1.37
CA VAL A 180 10.81 7.43 0.81
C VAL A 180 9.74 7.24 1.89
N VAL A 181 10.10 6.72 3.06
CA VAL A 181 9.13 6.52 4.15
C VAL A 181 8.68 7.86 4.75
N GLU A 182 9.58 8.83 4.93
CA GLU A 182 9.25 10.20 5.33
C GLU A 182 8.24 10.85 4.36
N MET A 183 8.42 10.64 3.06
CA MET A 183 7.49 11.13 2.04
C MET A 183 6.12 10.45 2.15
N ILE A 184 6.07 9.12 2.30
CA ILE A 184 4.81 8.40 2.50
C ILE A 184 4.11 8.90 3.77
N GLN A 185 4.84 9.05 4.89
CA GLN A 185 4.30 9.57 6.14
C GLN A 185 3.73 10.98 5.98
N MET A 186 4.48 11.87 5.30
CA MET A 186 4.05 13.25 5.05
C MET A 186 2.75 13.27 4.24
N GLU A 187 2.66 12.51 3.15
CA GLU A 187 1.46 12.44 2.31
C GLU A 187 0.26 11.84 3.08
N VAL A 188 0.50 10.80 3.90
CA VAL A 188 -0.52 10.21 4.78
C VAL A 188 -1.07 11.24 5.77
N LYS A 189 -0.21 11.99 6.44
CA LYS A 189 -0.62 13.02 7.42
C LYS A 189 -1.29 14.21 6.72
N LYS A 190 -0.71 14.73 5.62
CA LYS A 190 -1.21 15.87 4.85
C LYS A 190 -2.63 15.63 4.33
N HIS A 191 -2.90 14.43 3.82
CA HIS A 191 -4.19 14.07 3.24
C HIS A 191 -5.11 13.30 4.19
N ASN A 192 -4.72 13.15 5.48
CA ASN A 192 -5.46 12.40 6.50
C ASN A 192 -5.88 11.00 6.02
N LYS A 193 -4.94 10.27 5.41
CA LYS A 193 -5.12 8.89 4.93
C LYS A 193 -4.64 7.90 5.99
N ALA A 194 -4.91 6.61 5.77
CA ALA A 194 -4.26 5.53 6.51
C ALA A 194 -3.16 4.92 5.65
N ALA A 195 -2.13 4.32 6.26
CA ALA A 195 -1.18 3.50 5.53
C ALA A 195 -0.75 2.26 6.32
N VAL A 196 -0.52 1.18 5.57
CA VAL A 196 0.14 -0.04 6.06
C VAL A 196 1.35 -0.29 5.18
N MET A 197 2.51 -0.32 5.80
CA MET A 197 3.76 -0.67 5.15
C MET A 197 4.23 -2.05 5.65
N VAL A 198 4.67 -2.92 4.77
CA VAL A 198 5.42 -4.10 5.16
C VAL A 198 6.87 -3.91 4.75
N THR A 199 7.81 -4.26 5.65
CA THR A 199 9.23 -4.15 5.37
C THR A 199 10.03 -5.06 6.28
N HIS A 200 11.28 -5.32 5.91
CA HIS A 200 12.31 -5.91 6.77
C HIS A 200 13.36 -4.87 7.19
N ASP A 201 13.18 -3.60 6.77
CA ASP A 201 14.11 -2.51 7.08
C ASP A 201 13.74 -1.84 8.42
N GLU A 202 14.44 -2.22 9.49
CA GLU A 202 14.19 -1.68 10.84
C GLU A 202 14.62 -0.20 10.99
N ARG A 203 15.43 0.33 10.05
CA ARG A 203 15.96 1.70 10.13
C ARG A 203 14.90 2.79 9.93
N VAL A 204 13.70 2.43 9.54
CA VAL A 204 12.59 3.35 9.24
C VAL A 204 11.42 3.23 10.23
N LEU A 205 11.53 2.37 11.23
CA LEU A 205 10.43 2.09 12.17
C LEU A 205 10.07 3.31 13.05
N ASP A 206 11.04 4.14 13.36
CA ASP A 206 10.84 5.39 14.11
C ASP A 206 9.98 6.44 13.37
N LEU A 207 9.76 6.25 12.07
CA LEU A 207 8.89 7.09 11.24
C LEU A 207 7.42 6.66 11.28
N THR A 208 7.09 5.57 11.95
CA THR A 208 5.76 4.98 11.93
C THR A 208 5.05 5.09 13.27
N ASP A 209 3.72 5.19 13.25
CA ASP A 209 2.93 5.41 14.46
C ASP A 209 2.83 4.14 15.32
N ARG A 210 2.82 2.95 14.69
CA ARG A 210 2.84 1.64 15.37
C ARG A 210 3.60 0.62 14.54
N VAL A 211 4.25 -0.31 15.23
CA VAL A 211 4.99 -1.42 14.63
C VAL A 211 4.38 -2.74 15.07
N TYR A 212 4.16 -3.61 14.09
CA TYR A 212 3.71 -4.98 14.31
C TYR A 212 4.75 -5.96 13.82
N HIS A 213 4.87 -7.08 14.50
CA HIS A 213 5.72 -8.21 14.12
C HIS A 213 4.87 -9.35 13.58
N LEU A 214 5.14 -9.79 12.35
CA LEU A 214 4.49 -10.94 11.74
C LEU A 214 5.50 -12.09 11.67
N GLU A 215 5.29 -13.11 12.48
CA GLU A 215 6.14 -14.27 12.55
C GLU A 215 5.30 -15.55 12.63
N SER A 216 5.65 -16.55 11.82
CA SER A 216 4.94 -17.85 11.78
C SER A 216 3.40 -17.71 11.63
N GLY A 217 2.97 -16.69 10.89
CA GLY A 217 1.54 -16.39 10.66
C GLY A 217 0.81 -15.72 11.81
N ILE A 218 1.51 -15.30 12.87
CA ILE A 218 0.95 -14.60 14.05
C ILE A 218 1.41 -13.14 14.02
N LEU A 219 0.47 -12.21 14.27
CA LEU A 219 0.72 -10.77 14.35
C LEU A 219 0.74 -10.33 15.81
N THR A 220 1.82 -9.67 16.24
CA THR A 220 1.96 -9.07 17.58
C THR A 220 2.38 -7.61 17.45
N GLU A 221 1.95 -6.76 18.38
CA GLU A 221 2.35 -5.34 18.48
C GLU A 221 3.57 -5.17 19.39
#